data_f9871ce1b5cce8e46ad2272d6162c4d1
#
_entry.id   f9871ce1b5cce8e46ad2272d6162c4d1
#
_cell.length_a   1.000
_cell.length_b   1.000
_cell.length_c   1.000
_cell.angle_alpha   90.00
_cell.angle_beta   90.00
_cell.angle_gamma   90.00
#
_symmetry.space_group_name_H-M   'P 1'
#
loop_
_entity.id
_entity.type
_entity.pdbx_description
1 polymer ?
#
loop_
_entity_poly.entity_id
_entity_poly.type
_entity_poly.pdbx_seq_one_letter_code
_entity_poly.pdbx_strand_id
1 'polypeptide(L)'
;MIEAGSPTSAGNLDAMIKMLMMEEIQNLKASNSSIYDVLEVFLQETDASYSKILFFPFLYGNNISRAAEACFFGLTTQSSKSEMIRAVYEGIVYAHKQHIDDLLATVEQRPRALRLSGGATNSPAWMQMFADILNIPVETVEAPELGGLGGAIACLQAVDDLSLEEAVEKMVRVKDRFEPQAKEHKLYQRKYRVYQSLLAAMEPAWAELCQLRTTLE
;
A
#
# COMPACT_ATOMS: atom_id res chain seq x y z
N MET A 1 17.08 -13.35 8.84
CA MET A 1 15.86 -12.74 8.26
C MET A 1 15.62 -11.43 8.98
N ILE A 2 15.35 -10.35 8.27
CA ILE A 2 14.99 -9.04 8.83
C ILE A 2 13.57 -8.76 8.35
N GLU A 3 12.68 -8.37 9.26
CA GLU A 3 11.29 -8.09 8.95
C GLU A 3 10.81 -6.78 9.59
N ALA A 4 9.83 -6.14 8.98
CA ALA A 4 9.09 -5.02 9.54
C ALA A 4 7.60 -5.30 9.39
N GLY A 5 6.88 -5.17 10.50
CA GLY A 5 5.42 -5.29 10.51
C GLY A 5 4.75 -3.94 10.29
N SER A 6 3.64 -3.90 9.61
CA SER A 6 2.81 -2.70 9.45
C SER A 6 1.32 -3.05 9.58
N PRO A 7 0.56 -2.33 10.42
CA PRO A 7 -0.90 -2.45 10.44
C PRO A 7 -1.56 -1.79 9.23
N THR A 8 -0.78 -1.07 8.43
CA THR A 8 -1.24 -0.28 7.29
C THR A 8 -1.22 -1.14 6.02
N SER A 9 -2.38 -1.58 5.55
CA SER A 9 -2.49 -2.38 4.32
C SER A 9 -3.86 -2.20 3.66
N ALA A 10 -4.27 -3.13 2.80
CA ALA A 10 -5.55 -3.14 2.10
C ALA A 10 -6.77 -2.94 3.00
N GLY A 11 -6.71 -3.30 4.30
CA GLY A 11 -7.78 -3.02 5.25
C GLY A 11 -8.08 -1.53 5.43
N ASN A 12 -7.07 -0.67 5.36
CA ASN A 12 -7.28 0.78 5.35
C ASN A 12 -8.00 1.24 4.06
N LEU A 13 -7.65 0.66 2.92
CA LEU A 13 -8.33 0.95 1.66
C LEU A 13 -9.82 0.55 1.73
N ASP A 14 -10.11 -0.67 2.18
CA ASP A 14 -11.48 -1.17 2.31
C ASP A 14 -12.34 -0.28 3.23
N ALA A 15 -11.79 0.13 4.37
CA ALA A 15 -12.47 1.00 5.30
C ALA A 15 -12.77 2.37 4.67
N MET A 16 -11.80 2.96 3.99
CA MET A 16 -11.96 4.27 3.35
C MET A 16 -12.91 4.22 2.15
N ILE A 17 -12.87 3.17 1.34
CA ILE A 17 -13.83 2.96 0.25
C ILE A 17 -15.25 2.84 0.82
N LYS A 18 -15.45 2.08 1.88
CA LYS A 18 -16.77 1.98 2.54
C LYS A 18 -17.26 3.31 3.10
N MET A 19 -16.36 4.12 3.69
CA MET A 19 -16.73 5.44 4.20
C MET A 19 -17.09 6.43 3.09
N LEU A 20 -16.33 6.44 2.00
CA LEU A 20 -16.42 7.48 0.97
C LEU A 20 -17.32 7.11 -0.21
N MET A 21 -17.53 5.82 -0.49
CA MET A 21 -18.15 5.32 -1.72
C MET A 21 -19.31 4.36 -1.46
N MET A 22 -20.01 4.51 -0.34
CA MET A 22 -21.12 3.61 0.01
C MET A 22 -22.24 3.64 -1.04
N GLU A 23 -22.55 4.80 -1.59
CA GLU A 23 -23.58 4.96 -2.63
C GLU A 23 -23.18 4.24 -3.91
N GLU A 24 -21.95 4.42 -4.38
CA GLU A 24 -21.41 3.74 -5.55
C GLU A 24 -21.40 2.23 -5.36
N ILE A 25 -21.01 1.76 -4.18
CA ILE A 25 -21.04 0.33 -3.84
C ILE A 25 -22.46 -0.22 -3.93
N GLN A 26 -23.46 0.50 -3.43
CA GLN A 26 -24.85 0.05 -3.47
C GLN A 26 -25.38 0.01 -4.92
N ASN A 27 -25.05 1.01 -5.73
CA ASN A 27 -25.45 1.07 -7.13
C ASN A 27 -24.81 -0.07 -7.97
N LEU A 28 -23.54 -0.40 -7.72
CA LEU A 28 -22.82 -1.46 -8.42
C LEU A 28 -23.32 -2.86 -8.06
N LYS A 29 -23.85 -3.08 -6.87
CA LYS A 29 -24.46 -4.38 -6.49
C LYS A 29 -25.57 -4.80 -7.41
N ALA A 30 -26.33 -3.85 -7.95
CA ALA A 30 -27.42 -4.13 -8.91
C ALA A 30 -26.90 -4.63 -10.27
N SER A 31 -25.67 -4.28 -10.65
CA SER A 31 -25.03 -4.66 -11.92
C SER A 31 -24.04 -5.82 -11.80
N ASN A 32 -23.92 -6.43 -10.62
CA ASN A 32 -22.94 -7.48 -10.33
C ASN A 32 -21.47 -7.07 -10.64
N SER A 33 -21.18 -5.76 -10.53
CA SER A 33 -19.86 -5.19 -10.78
C SER A 33 -19.14 -4.91 -9.46
N SER A 34 -17.81 -4.98 -9.47
CA SER A 34 -17.00 -4.66 -8.30
C SER A 34 -16.62 -3.18 -8.28
N ILE A 35 -16.65 -2.57 -7.10
CA ILE A 35 -16.11 -1.22 -6.91
C ILE A 35 -14.60 -1.16 -7.25
N TYR A 36 -13.88 -2.25 -7.05
CA TYR A 36 -12.45 -2.34 -7.35
C TYR A 36 -12.17 -2.29 -8.85
N ASP A 37 -13.07 -2.81 -9.70
CA ASP A 37 -12.94 -2.70 -11.16
C ASP A 37 -13.07 -1.24 -11.61
N VAL A 38 -13.99 -0.50 -11.02
CA VAL A 38 -14.16 0.95 -11.27
C VAL A 38 -12.94 1.73 -10.81
N LEU A 39 -12.41 1.39 -9.65
CA LEU A 39 -11.22 2.04 -9.09
C LEU A 39 -9.95 1.71 -9.88
N GLU A 40 -9.83 0.50 -10.44
CA GLU A 40 -8.71 0.15 -11.32
C GLU A 40 -8.68 1.04 -12.56
N VAL A 41 -9.82 1.21 -13.25
CA VAL A 41 -9.94 2.12 -14.40
C VAL A 41 -9.59 3.55 -13.99
N PHE A 42 -10.12 4.03 -12.87
CA PHE A 42 -9.82 5.36 -12.35
C PHE A 42 -8.31 5.56 -12.08
N LEU A 43 -7.65 4.57 -11.50
CA LEU A 43 -6.20 4.66 -11.25
C LEU A 43 -5.38 4.67 -12.53
N GLN A 44 -5.81 3.94 -13.57
CA GLN A 44 -5.17 3.93 -14.89
C GLN A 44 -5.32 5.28 -15.62
N GLU A 45 -6.43 5.97 -15.43
CA GLU A 45 -6.72 7.27 -16.05
C GLU A 45 -6.08 8.46 -15.30
N THR A 46 -5.50 8.23 -14.14
CA THR A 46 -4.92 9.27 -13.28
C THR A 46 -3.43 9.03 -13.02
N ASP A 47 -2.68 10.09 -12.77
CA ASP A 47 -1.23 10.06 -12.49
C ASP A 47 -0.89 10.69 -11.13
N ALA A 48 0.39 10.77 -10.79
CA ALA A 48 0.87 11.35 -9.54
C ALA A 48 0.50 12.83 -9.35
N SER A 49 0.13 13.55 -10.39
CA SER A 49 -0.27 14.97 -10.33
C SER A 49 -1.75 15.17 -10.03
N TYR A 50 -2.55 14.13 -10.13
CA TYR A 50 -4.02 14.19 -10.02
C TYR A 50 -4.49 14.71 -8.65
N SER A 51 -4.02 14.11 -7.57
CA SER A 51 -4.38 14.55 -6.22
C SER A 51 -3.29 15.39 -5.57
N LYS A 52 -3.67 16.49 -4.93
CA LYS A 52 -2.81 17.30 -4.06
C LYS A 52 -3.04 17.01 -2.57
N ILE A 53 -3.97 16.12 -2.27
CA ILE A 53 -4.33 15.69 -0.92
C ILE A 53 -3.32 14.63 -0.48
N LEU A 54 -2.93 14.67 0.78
CA LEU A 54 -2.17 13.61 1.43
C LEU A 54 -3.07 12.90 2.44
N PHE A 55 -2.93 11.58 2.54
CA PHE A 55 -3.66 10.75 3.48
C PHE A 55 -2.70 9.95 4.35
N PHE A 56 -2.93 9.96 5.65
CA PHE A 56 -2.26 9.09 6.61
C PHE A 56 -3.17 7.90 6.93
N PRO A 57 -2.78 6.67 6.53
CA PRO A 57 -3.64 5.49 6.62
C PRO A 57 -3.52 4.78 7.97
N PHE A 58 -3.71 5.50 9.07
CA PHE A 58 -3.46 4.97 10.42
C PHE A 58 -4.76 4.58 11.15
N LEU A 59 -5.76 4.04 10.44
CA LEU A 59 -7.02 3.56 11.03
C LEU A 59 -6.81 2.44 12.05
N TYR A 60 -5.75 1.65 11.89
CA TYR A 60 -5.36 0.58 12.80
C TYR A 60 -4.07 0.90 13.57
N GLY A 61 -3.74 2.19 13.68
CA GLY A 61 -2.50 2.66 14.29
C GLY A 61 -1.29 2.64 13.36
N ASN A 62 -0.15 2.99 13.91
CA ASN A 62 1.14 3.01 13.23
C ASN A 62 2.24 2.54 14.19
N ASN A 63 3.18 1.74 13.71
CA ASN A 63 4.28 1.22 14.51
C ASN A 63 5.36 2.28 14.82
N ILE A 64 5.42 3.38 14.05
CA ILE A 64 6.38 4.47 14.23
C ILE A 64 5.84 5.47 15.24
N SER A 65 4.57 5.85 15.13
CA SER A 65 3.86 6.70 16.07
C SER A 65 2.63 5.96 16.60
N ARG A 66 2.66 5.53 17.84
CA ARG A 66 1.57 4.75 18.46
C ARG A 66 0.29 5.54 18.63
N ALA A 67 0.39 6.87 18.74
CA ALA A 67 -0.75 7.77 18.87
C ALA A 67 -1.29 8.26 17.53
N ALA A 68 -0.61 7.97 16.42
CA ALA A 68 -1.00 8.45 15.11
C ALA A 68 -2.31 7.84 14.64
N GLU A 69 -3.16 8.69 14.08
CA GLU A 69 -4.48 8.34 13.57
C GLU A 69 -4.62 8.76 12.12
N ALA A 70 -5.62 8.15 11.43
CA ALA A 70 -5.87 8.45 10.04
C ALA A 70 -6.38 9.89 9.86
N CYS A 71 -5.83 10.60 8.88
CA CYS A 71 -6.28 11.94 8.54
C CYS A 71 -5.95 12.32 7.09
N PHE A 72 -6.70 13.29 6.57
CA PHE A 72 -6.44 13.93 5.28
C PHE A 72 -5.86 15.32 5.50
N PHE A 73 -4.87 15.68 4.68
CA PHE A 73 -4.30 17.02 4.62
C PHE A 73 -4.47 17.62 3.23
N GLY A 74 -4.71 18.95 3.19
CA GLY A 74 -4.78 19.70 1.94
C GLY A 74 -6.17 19.69 1.29
N LEU A 75 -7.24 19.38 2.04
CA LEU A 75 -8.61 19.55 1.55
C LEU A 75 -8.95 21.04 1.34
N THR A 76 -9.60 21.33 0.24
CA THR A 76 -10.10 22.65 -0.13
C THR A 76 -11.57 22.55 -0.55
N THR A 77 -12.22 23.68 -0.78
CA THR A 77 -13.60 23.71 -1.31
C THR A 77 -13.72 23.13 -2.73
N GLN A 78 -12.61 22.91 -3.41
CA GLN A 78 -12.56 22.33 -4.77
C GLN A 78 -12.15 20.87 -4.77
N SER A 79 -11.81 20.30 -3.60
CA SER A 79 -11.40 18.90 -3.51
C SER A 79 -12.54 17.96 -3.87
N SER A 80 -12.24 16.99 -4.71
CA SER A 80 -13.18 15.95 -5.13
C SER A 80 -13.02 14.66 -4.33
N LYS A 81 -14.08 13.84 -4.30
CA LYS A 81 -14.04 12.47 -3.76
C LYS A 81 -12.95 11.64 -4.45
N SER A 82 -12.79 11.79 -5.75
CA SER A 82 -11.79 11.07 -6.54
C SER A 82 -10.36 11.42 -6.12
N GLU A 83 -10.08 12.71 -5.83
CA GLU A 83 -8.77 13.10 -5.29
C GLU A 83 -8.51 12.50 -3.91
N MET A 84 -9.55 12.40 -3.05
CA MET A 84 -9.43 11.74 -1.75
C MET A 84 -9.13 10.25 -1.90
N ILE A 85 -9.84 9.55 -2.80
CA ILE A 85 -9.60 8.13 -3.09
C ILE A 85 -8.17 7.92 -3.61
N ARG A 86 -7.71 8.75 -4.56
CA ARG A 86 -6.32 8.67 -5.04
C ARG A 86 -5.32 8.86 -3.90
N ALA A 87 -5.56 9.82 -3.02
CA ALA A 87 -4.71 10.07 -1.85
C ALA A 87 -4.69 8.88 -0.88
N VAL A 88 -5.80 8.12 -0.75
CA VAL A 88 -5.83 6.89 0.06
C VAL A 88 -4.87 5.84 -0.51
N TYR A 89 -4.92 5.57 -1.82
CA TYR A 89 -4.00 4.64 -2.47
C TYR A 89 -2.53 5.06 -2.29
N GLU A 90 -2.23 6.32 -2.55
CA GLU A 90 -0.87 6.88 -2.38
C GLU A 90 -0.40 6.83 -0.92
N GLY A 91 -1.25 7.22 0.02
CA GLY A 91 -0.93 7.24 1.45
C GLY A 91 -0.58 5.87 2.02
N ILE A 92 -1.29 4.82 1.58
CA ILE A 92 -0.96 3.44 1.96
C ILE A 92 0.43 3.07 1.43
N VAL A 93 0.76 3.41 0.19
CA VAL A 93 2.10 3.13 -0.35
C VAL A 93 3.18 3.95 0.36
N TYR A 94 2.91 5.20 0.77
CA TYR A 94 3.85 6.00 1.55
C TYR A 94 4.15 5.39 2.93
N ALA A 95 3.14 4.85 3.58
CA ALA A 95 3.34 4.15 4.84
C ALA A 95 4.17 2.86 4.67
N HIS A 96 3.93 2.10 3.61
CA HIS A 96 4.77 0.95 3.26
C HIS A 96 6.20 1.37 2.89
N LYS A 97 6.34 2.48 2.14
CA LYS A 97 7.66 3.02 1.79
C LYS A 97 8.51 3.30 3.02
N GLN A 98 7.94 3.86 4.07
CA GLN A 98 8.66 4.13 5.31
C GLN A 98 9.29 2.85 5.89
N HIS A 99 8.51 1.77 6.00
CA HIS A 99 9.03 0.47 6.47
C HIS A 99 10.04 -0.15 5.50
N ILE A 100 9.83 0.00 4.20
CA ILE A 100 10.77 -0.50 3.19
C ILE A 100 12.07 0.28 3.23
N ASP A 101 12.03 1.60 3.40
CA ASP A 101 13.23 2.43 3.54
C ASP A 101 14.06 2.01 4.78
N ASP A 102 13.40 1.70 5.91
CA ASP A 102 14.04 1.19 7.12
C ASP A 102 14.70 -0.18 6.87
N LEU A 103 14.02 -1.09 6.18
CA LEU A 103 14.59 -2.39 5.78
C LEU A 103 15.77 -2.22 4.82
N LEU A 104 15.67 -1.34 3.84
CA LEU A 104 16.74 -1.06 2.88
C LEU A 104 17.97 -0.43 3.53
N ALA A 105 17.81 0.27 4.64
CA ALA A 105 18.93 0.79 5.42
C ALA A 105 19.76 -0.30 6.12
N THR A 106 19.21 -1.52 6.25
CA THR A 106 19.88 -2.66 6.89
C THR A 106 20.61 -3.58 5.92
N VAL A 107 20.49 -3.36 4.61
CA VAL A 107 21.10 -4.20 3.59
C VAL A 107 22.16 -3.43 2.81
N GLU A 108 23.26 -4.13 2.43
CA GLU A 108 24.35 -3.52 1.66
C GLU A 108 23.99 -3.29 0.20
N GLN A 109 23.14 -4.16 -0.36
CA GLN A 109 22.75 -4.10 -1.76
C GLN A 109 21.25 -3.91 -1.91
N ARG A 110 20.86 -2.98 -2.79
CA ARG A 110 19.45 -2.82 -3.13
C ARG A 110 18.90 -4.07 -3.82
N PRO A 111 17.66 -4.48 -3.48
CA PRO A 111 17.01 -5.58 -4.17
C PRO A 111 16.79 -5.25 -5.65
N ARG A 112 16.86 -6.27 -6.50
CA ARG A 112 16.57 -6.14 -7.95
C ARG A 112 15.08 -5.92 -8.23
N ALA A 113 14.22 -6.40 -7.34
CA ALA A 113 12.78 -6.22 -7.36
C ALA A 113 12.21 -6.49 -5.96
N LEU A 114 11.01 -5.97 -5.71
CA LEU A 114 10.19 -6.32 -4.55
C LEU A 114 9.06 -7.23 -5.01
N ARG A 115 8.87 -8.36 -4.36
CA ARG A 115 7.72 -9.23 -4.60
C ARG A 115 6.59 -8.86 -3.66
N LEU A 116 5.48 -8.45 -4.23
CA LEU A 116 4.26 -8.14 -3.50
C LEU A 116 3.25 -9.28 -3.63
N SER A 117 2.49 -9.47 -2.57
CA SER A 117 1.48 -10.52 -2.48
C SER A 117 0.24 -10.02 -1.73
N GLY A 118 -0.87 -10.77 -1.87
CA GLY A 118 -2.15 -10.44 -1.25
C GLY A 118 -3.10 -9.70 -2.17
N GLY A 119 -4.28 -9.31 -1.65
CA GLY A 119 -5.37 -8.73 -2.43
C GLY A 119 -5.01 -7.48 -3.24
N ALA A 120 -4.04 -6.69 -2.77
CA ALA A 120 -3.56 -5.50 -3.48
C ALA A 120 -3.00 -5.82 -4.87
N THR A 121 -2.44 -7.03 -5.08
CA THR A 121 -1.85 -7.44 -6.37
C THR A 121 -2.86 -7.68 -7.48
N ASN A 122 -4.16 -7.65 -7.16
CA ASN A 122 -5.22 -7.69 -8.15
C ASN A 122 -5.42 -6.36 -8.90
N SER A 123 -4.73 -5.28 -8.48
CA SER A 123 -4.76 -3.97 -9.14
C SER A 123 -3.40 -3.68 -9.78
N PRO A 124 -3.24 -3.90 -11.11
CA PRO A 124 -2.01 -3.55 -11.84
C PRO A 124 -1.64 -2.08 -11.72
N ALA A 125 -2.63 -1.17 -11.74
CA ALA A 125 -2.38 0.26 -11.57
C ALA A 125 -1.81 0.58 -10.19
N TRP A 126 -2.26 -0.10 -9.14
CA TRP A 126 -1.70 0.07 -7.81
C TRP A 126 -0.29 -0.52 -7.69
N MET A 127 -0.03 -1.67 -8.35
CA MET A 127 1.32 -2.24 -8.42
C MET A 127 2.30 -1.31 -9.14
N GLN A 128 1.86 -0.65 -10.23
CA GLN A 128 2.66 0.39 -10.89
C GLN A 128 2.94 1.57 -9.94
N MET A 129 1.93 2.02 -9.17
CA MET A 129 2.11 3.07 -8.17
C MET A 129 3.13 2.68 -7.09
N PHE A 130 3.13 1.42 -6.63
CA PHE A 130 4.17 0.92 -5.73
C PHE A 130 5.57 1.03 -6.37
N ALA A 131 5.73 0.57 -7.61
CA ALA A 131 7.01 0.67 -8.32
C ALA A 131 7.48 2.14 -8.44
N ASP A 132 6.59 3.04 -8.82
CA ASP A 132 6.89 4.46 -9.00
C ASP A 132 7.26 5.16 -7.69
N ILE A 133 6.51 4.90 -6.61
CA ILE A 133 6.76 5.51 -5.29
C ILE A 133 8.07 4.97 -4.68
N LEU A 134 8.30 3.66 -4.77
CA LEU A 134 9.45 3.00 -4.17
C LEU A 134 10.73 3.17 -5.00
N ASN A 135 10.61 3.47 -6.28
CA ASN A 135 11.70 3.46 -7.25
C ASN A 135 12.46 2.12 -7.28
N ILE A 136 11.71 1.04 -7.21
CA ILE A 136 12.18 -0.33 -7.25
C ILE A 136 11.19 -1.14 -8.08
N PRO A 137 11.63 -1.99 -9.01
CA PRO A 137 10.72 -2.87 -9.75
C PRO A 137 9.85 -3.71 -8.80
N VAL A 138 8.57 -3.84 -9.13
CA VAL A 138 7.61 -4.65 -8.36
C VAL A 138 7.23 -5.88 -9.17
N GLU A 139 7.27 -7.05 -8.54
CA GLU A 139 6.85 -8.32 -9.12
C GLU A 139 5.64 -8.86 -8.36
N THR A 140 4.69 -9.45 -9.08
CA THR A 140 3.60 -10.25 -8.53
C THR A 140 3.82 -11.73 -8.83
N VAL A 141 3.22 -12.61 -8.03
CA VAL A 141 3.39 -14.05 -8.13
C VAL A 141 2.10 -14.68 -8.65
N GLU A 142 2.23 -15.63 -9.55
CA GLU A 142 1.12 -16.43 -10.06
C GLU A 142 0.74 -17.48 -9.03
N ALA A 143 -0.19 -17.14 -8.14
CA ALA A 143 -0.78 -18.10 -7.21
C ALA A 143 -2.15 -17.61 -6.74
N PRO A 144 -3.22 -18.44 -6.84
CA PRO A 144 -4.52 -18.08 -6.32
C PRO A 144 -4.52 -17.98 -4.78
N GLU A 145 -3.70 -18.81 -4.13
CA GLU A 145 -3.55 -18.88 -2.67
C GLU A 145 -2.05 -18.98 -2.29
N LEU A 146 -1.48 -17.88 -1.85
CA LEU A 146 -0.05 -17.79 -1.52
C LEU A 146 0.32 -18.56 -0.26
N GLY A 147 -0.60 -18.64 0.73
CA GLY A 147 -0.41 -19.48 1.91
C GLY A 147 -0.33 -20.97 1.55
N GLY A 148 -1.21 -21.42 0.63
CA GLY A 148 -1.17 -22.76 0.07
C GLY A 148 0.11 -23.04 -0.70
N LEU A 149 0.57 -22.09 -1.52
CA LEU A 149 1.84 -22.21 -2.24
C LEU A 149 3.02 -22.37 -1.28
N GLY A 150 3.08 -21.55 -0.22
CA GLY A 150 4.12 -21.67 0.82
C GLY A 150 4.13 -23.03 1.51
N GLY A 151 2.95 -23.55 1.87
CA GLY A 151 2.80 -24.89 2.41
C GLY A 151 3.26 -25.98 1.44
N ALA A 152 2.89 -25.87 0.17
CA ALA A 152 3.30 -26.82 -0.88
C ALA A 152 4.81 -26.80 -1.12
N ILE A 153 5.47 -25.65 -1.06
CA ILE A 153 6.94 -25.52 -1.14
C ILE A 153 7.59 -26.25 0.03
N ALA A 154 7.09 -26.05 1.26
CA ALA A 154 7.61 -26.76 2.43
C ALA A 154 7.42 -28.29 2.34
N CYS A 155 6.28 -28.76 1.83
CA CYS A 155 6.04 -30.17 1.59
C CYS A 155 6.98 -30.73 0.53
N LEU A 156 7.17 -30.04 -0.59
CA LEU A 156 8.05 -30.46 -1.67
C LEU A 156 9.50 -30.59 -1.17
N GLN A 157 9.95 -29.64 -0.38
CA GLN A 157 11.26 -29.65 0.25
C GLN A 157 11.46 -30.89 1.13
N ALA A 158 10.44 -31.25 1.93
CA ALA A 158 10.51 -32.38 2.84
C ALA A 158 10.42 -33.74 2.13
N VAL A 159 9.68 -33.84 1.02
CA VAL A 159 9.45 -35.10 0.29
C VAL A 159 10.58 -35.40 -0.69
N ASP A 160 11.04 -34.40 -1.42
CA ASP A 160 12.05 -34.56 -2.50
C ASP A 160 13.48 -34.23 -2.03
N ASP A 161 13.68 -33.95 -0.75
CA ASP A 161 14.97 -33.57 -0.14
C ASP A 161 15.67 -32.39 -0.90
N LEU A 162 14.86 -31.40 -1.30
CA LEU A 162 15.31 -30.23 -2.01
C LEU A 162 15.71 -29.10 -1.06
N SER A 163 16.65 -28.26 -1.50
CA SER A 163 16.86 -26.97 -0.85
C SER A 163 15.63 -26.06 -1.00
N LEU A 164 15.50 -25.04 -0.14
CA LEU A 164 14.43 -24.07 -0.25
C LEU A 164 14.47 -23.35 -1.59
N GLU A 165 15.66 -22.99 -2.05
CA GLU A 165 15.89 -22.30 -3.33
C GLU A 165 15.37 -23.14 -4.51
N GLU A 166 15.71 -24.43 -4.55
CA GLU A 166 15.26 -25.34 -5.62
C GLU A 166 13.75 -25.53 -5.60
N ALA A 167 13.14 -25.68 -4.41
CA ALA A 167 11.70 -25.80 -4.28
C ALA A 167 10.98 -24.52 -4.73
N VAL A 168 11.51 -23.33 -4.38
CA VAL A 168 10.97 -22.03 -4.82
C VAL A 168 11.11 -21.89 -6.34
N GLU A 169 12.26 -22.20 -6.93
CA GLU A 169 12.46 -22.14 -8.39
C GLU A 169 11.50 -23.05 -9.17
N LYS A 170 11.16 -24.21 -8.61
CA LYS A 170 10.19 -25.12 -9.22
C LYS A 170 8.76 -24.62 -9.16
N MET A 171 8.36 -23.96 -8.07
CA MET A 171 6.95 -23.70 -7.78
C MET A 171 6.53 -22.23 -7.95
N VAL A 172 7.45 -21.28 -7.82
CA VAL A 172 7.13 -19.85 -7.90
C VAL A 172 7.29 -19.36 -9.34
N ARG A 173 6.21 -18.75 -9.86
CA ARG A 173 6.21 -18.07 -11.16
C ARG A 173 5.92 -16.60 -10.94
N VAL A 174 6.77 -15.73 -11.49
CA VAL A 174 6.48 -14.30 -11.59
C VAL A 174 5.39 -14.13 -12.64
N LYS A 175 4.30 -13.47 -12.26
CA LYS A 175 3.15 -13.20 -13.13
C LYS A 175 3.39 -11.91 -13.92
N ASP A 176 3.54 -10.81 -13.18
CA ASP A 176 3.69 -9.48 -13.76
C ASP A 176 4.91 -8.79 -13.13
N ARG A 177 5.51 -7.85 -13.89
CA ARG A 177 6.60 -7.00 -13.43
C ARG A 177 6.34 -5.55 -13.85
N PHE A 178 6.46 -4.64 -12.90
CA PHE A 178 6.21 -3.22 -13.04
C PHE A 178 7.51 -2.45 -12.82
N GLU A 179 7.97 -1.76 -13.85
CA GLU A 179 9.19 -0.94 -13.76
C GLU A 179 8.84 0.49 -13.34
N PRO A 180 9.64 1.13 -12.46
CA PRO A 180 9.40 2.48 -12.03
C PRO A 180 9.53 3.49 -13.18
N GLN A 181 8.57 4.40 -13.26
CA GLN A 181 8.53 5.49 -14.22
C GLN A 181 9.20 6.74 -13.63
N ALA A 182 10.31 7.18 -14.21
CA ALA A 182 11.12 8.27 -13.65
C ALA A 182 10.36 9.61 -13.50
N LYS A 183 9.40 9.89 -14.37
CA LYS A 183 8.54 11.08 -14.28
C LYS A 183 7.66 11.02 -13.06
N GLU A 184 6.94 9.91 -12.89
CA GLU A 184 6.01 9.69 -11.77
C GLU A 184 6.78 9.63 -10.44
N HIS A 185 7.90 8.91 -10.41
CA HIS A 185 8.76 8.85 -9.23
C HIS A 185 9.17 10.24 -8.72
N LYS A 186 9.56 11.17 -9.60
CA LYS A 186 9.94 12.53 -9.20
C LYS A 186 8.79 13.29 -8.52
N LEU A 187 7.56 13.11 -9.00
CA LEU A 187 6.38 13.74 -8.40
C LEU A 187 6.06 13.11 -7.04
N TYR A 188 6.02 11.78 -6.98
CA TYR A 188 5.80 11.04 -5.73
C TYR A 188 6.87 11.34 -4.68
N GLN A 189 8.14 11.49 -5.07
CA GLN A 189 9.21 11.86 -4.14
C GLN A 189 8.99 13.24 -3.51
N ARG A 190 8.44 14.21 -4.26
CA ARG A 190 8.08 15.54 -3.70
C ARG A 190 6.93 15.41 -2.70
N LYS A 191 5.88 14.67 -3.04
CA LYS A 191 4.73 14.42 -2.14
C LYS A 191 5.18 13.69 -0.88
N TYR A 192 6.02 12.67 -1.02
CA TYR A 192 6.54 11.90 0.11
C TYR A 192 7.36 12.73 1.10
N ARG A 193 8.16 13.70 0.63
CA ARG A 193 8.86 14.63 1.53
C ARG A 193 7.89 15.46 2.36
N VAL A 194 6.79 15.94 1.75
CA VAL A 194 5.75 16.67 2.49
C VAL A 194 5.05 15.75 3.47
N TYR A 195 4.73 14.51 3.05
CA TYR A 195 4.16 13.47 3.92
C TYR A 195 5.04 13.25 5.16
N GLN A 196 6.35 13.05 5.00
CA GLN A 196 7.28 12.87 6.12
C GLN A 196 7.35 14.09 7.05
N SER A 197 7.37 15.31 6.48
CA SER A 197 7.37 16.55 7.26
C SER A 197 6.10 16.70 8.10
N LEU A 198 4.94 16.40 7.51
CA LEU A 198 3.66 16.43 8.24
C LEU A 198 3.59 15.34 9.31
N LEU A 199 4.06 14.13 9.01
CA LEU A 199 4.11 13.04 9.98
C LEU A 199 4.88 13.45 11.23
N ALA A 200 6.05 14.03 11.06
CA ALA A 200 6.87 14.52 12.16
C ALA A 200 6.22 15.70 12.93
N ALA A 201 5.59 16.62 12.22
CA ALA A 201 4.93 17.78 12.82
C ALA A 201 3.67 17.42 13.61
N MET A 202 2.97 16.34 13.23
CA MET A 202 1.72 15.92 13.88
C MET A 202 1.93 15.05 15.11
N GLU A 203 3.13 14.55 15.37
CA GLU A 203 3.42 13.65 16.50
C GLU A 203 2.92 14.19 17.86
N PRO A 204 3.21 15.48 18.23
CA PRO A 204 2.70 16.03 19.49
C PRO A 204 1.17 16.13 19.52
N ALA A 205 0.55 16.53 18.40
CA ALA A 205 -0.89 16.69 18.30
C ALA A 205 -1.66 15.36 18.42
N TRP A 206 -1.13 14.27 17.85
CA TRP A 206 -1.71 12.94 18.02
C TRP A 206 -1.63 12.46 19.48
N ALA A 207 -0.53 12.74 20.17
CA ALA A 207 -0.41 12.41 21.58
C ALA A 207 -1.47 13.13 22.44
N GLU A 208 -1.69 14.43 22.18
CA GLU A 208 -2.75 15.22 22.83
C GLU A 208 -4.15 14.71 22.49
N LEU A 209 -4.43 14.36 21.24
CA LEU A 209 -5.71 13.80 20.81
C LEU A 209 -6.00 12.45 21.49
N CYS A 210 -5.00 11.60 21.63
CA CYS A 210 -5.12 10.33 22.35
C CYS A 210 -5.47 10.56 23.83
N GLN A 211 -4.82 11.52 24.49
CA GLN A 211 -5.12 11.88 25.88
C GLN A 211 -6.54 12.44 26.03
N LEU A 212 -6.99 13.30 25.09
CA LEU A 212 -8.34 13.86 25.09
C LEU A 212 -9.39 12.74 25.04
N ARG A 213 -9.21 11.73 24.20
CA ARG A 213 -10.16 10.60 24.09
C ARG A 213 -10.23 9.81 25.40
N THR A 214 -9.09 9.49 26.00
CA THR A 214 -9.06 8.77 27.29
C THR A 214 -9.73 9.57 28.43
N THR A 215 -9.78 10.89 28.33
CA THR A 215 -10.44 11.76 29.32
C THR A 215 -11.95 11.84 29.11
N LEU A 216 -12.44 11.58 27.89
CA LEU A 216 -13.87 11.65 27.54
C LEU A 216 -14.60 10.31 27.69
N GLU A 217 -13.87 9.20 27.89
CA GLU A 217 -14.40 7.87 28.26
C GLU A 217 -14.62 7.76 29.77
#